data_4b680d1040545b02c8be2b1f2941cdf1
#
_entry.id   4b680d1040545b02c8be2b1f2941cdf1
#
_cell.length_a   1.000
_cell.length_b   1.000
_cell.length_c   1.000
_cell.angle_alpha   90.00
_cell.angle_beta   90.00
_cell.angle_gamma   90.00
#
_symmetry.space_group_name_H-M   'P 1'
#
loop_
_entity.id
_entity.type
_entity.pdbx_description
1 polymer ?
#
loop_
_entity_poly.entity_id
_entity_poly.type
_entity_poly.pdbx_seq_one_letter_code
_entity_poly.pdbx_strand_id
1 'polypeptide(L)'
;QRQMCIRDSGPEAYMGITVAGFPNFFILMGPNTGLGHNSMVFMIEAQVHYVLEALKTMKERGIKALDVKPQAQKSFINDVQQSLQSTVWSSGCKSWYLNDKGRNVSLWPSFTFAYRLKTRHFKLSKYTVEKA
;
A
#
# COMPACT_ATOMS: atom_id res chain seq x y z
N GLN A 1 7.78 14.94 13.59
CA GLN A 1 8.54 14.54 12.38
C GLN A 1 7.76 13.63 11.45
N ARG A 2 7.03 12.60 11.94
CA ARG A 2 6.26 11.66 11.10
C ARG A 2 5.08 12.32 10.37
N GLN A 3 4.39 13.26 11.01
CA GLN A 3 3.32 14.06 10.36
C GLN A 3 3.86 14.99 9.27
N MET A 4 5.07 15.50 9.40
CA MET A 4 5.71 16.32 8.36
C MET A 4 6.00 15.52 7.09
N CYS A 5 6.46 14.27 7.21
CA CYS A 5 6.72 13.42 6.04
C CYS A 5 5.43 13.15 5.23
N ILE A 6 4.28 12.95 5.88
CA ILE A 6 2.98 12.77 5.20
C ILE A 6 2.56 14.06 4.49
N ARG A 7 2.82 15.24 5.06
CA ARG A 7 2.52 16.53 4.43
C ARG A 7 3.42 16.83 3.23
N ASP A 8 4.67 16.38 3.26
CA ASP A 8 5.65 16.69 2.20
C ASP A 8 5.56 15.76 0.99
N SER A 9 5.28 14.48 1.18
CA SER A 9 5.21 13.46 0.11
C SER A 9 3.78 13.02 -0.23
N GLY A 10 2.81 13.37 0.59
CA GLY A 10 1.44 12.84 0.54
C GLY A 10 1.33 11.49 1.26
N PRO A 11 0.11 10.92 1.34
CA PRO A 11 -0.11 9.65 1.99
C PRO A 11 0.56 8.51 1.23
N GLU A 12 1.36 7.71 1.92
CA GLU A 12 2.07 6.56 1.38
C GLU A 12 1.86 5.32 2.25
N ALA A 13 1.67 4.16 1.62
CA ALA A 13 1.59 2.89 2.31
C ALA A 13 2.10 1.75 1.41
N TYR A 14 2.71 0.74 2.00
CA TYR A 14 3.09 -0.47 1.29
C TYR A 14 1.83 -1.31 1.00
N MET A 15 1.58 -1.60 -0.27
CA MET A 15 0.35 -2.26 -0.77
C MET A 15 -0.96 -1.53 -0.41
N GLY A 16 -0.90 -0.28 0.09
CA GLY A 16 -2.05 0.40 0.67
C GLY A 16 -2.55 -0.21 1.98
N ILE A 17 -1.72 -1.04 2.65
CA ILE A 17 -2.09 -1.82 3.82
C ILE A 17 -1.26 -1.47 5.04
N THR A 18 0.07 -1.32 4.91
CA THR A 18 0.97 -1.05 6.03
C THR A 18 1.82 0.18 5.80
N VAL A 19 2.20 0.85 6.88
CA VAL A 19 2.97 2.12 6.85
C VAL A 19 4.25 1.96 7.65
N ALA A 20 5.38 2.28 7.04
CA ALA A 20 6.69 2.22 7.71
C ALA A 20 6.76 3.14 8.93
N GLY A 21 7.24 2.61 10.04
CA GLY A 21 7.31 3.29 11.33
C GLY A 21 6.02 3.25 12.14
N PHE A 22 5.03 2.45 11.72
CA PHE A 22 3.81 2.17 12.47
C PHE A 22 3.62 0.66 12.61
N PRO A 23 4.30 0.02 13.59
CA PRO A 23 4.22 -1.42 13.81
C PRO A 23 2.78 -1.88 14.07
N ASN A 24 2.42 -3.03 13.52
CA ASN A 24 1.09 -3.64 13.70
C ASN A 24 -0.10 -2.78 13.23
N PHE A 25 0.15 -1.73 12.48
CA PHE A 25 -0.90 -0.87 11.94
C PHE A 25 -1.26 -1.33 10.52
N PHE A 26 -2.52 -1.70 10.32
CA PHE A 26 -3.06 -2.11 9.03
C PHE A 26 -4.20 -1.19 8.61
N ILE A 27 -4.20 -0.80 7.34
CA ILE A 27 -5.23 0.04 6.74
C ILE A 27 -5.96 -0.80 5.68
N LEU A 28 -7.26 -0.69 5.62
CA LEU A 28 -8.05 -1.15 4.47
C LEU A 28 -8.38 0.07 3.61
N MET A 29 -8.27 -0.08 2.30
CA MET A 29 -8.46 0.99 1.32
C MET A 29 -7.52 2.19 1.54
N GLY A 30 -6.26 1.89 1.87
CA GLY A 30 -5.22 2.90 2.00
C GLY A 30 -4.79 3.53 0.65
N PRO A 31 -3.74 4.36 0.66
CA PRO A 31 -3.23 5.04 -0.52
C PRO A 31 -2.95 4.10 -1.70
N ASN A 32 -3.25 4.55 -2.91
CA ASN A 32 -3.06 3.83 -4.17
C ASN A 32 -3.78 2.46 -4.26
N THR A 33 -4.94 2.34 -3.64
CA THR A 33 -5.81 1.16 -3.75
C THR A 33 -7.20 1.48 -4.30
N GLY A 34 -7.48 2.75 -4.56
CA GLY A 34 -8.72 3.19 -5.18
C GLY A 34 -8.85 2.72 -6.63
N LEU A 35 -10.09 2.47 -7.04
CA LEU A 35 -10.43 2.03 -8.40
C LEU A 35 -11.39 3.00 -9.04
N GLY A 36 -11.10 3.39 -10.29
CA GLY A 36 -12.02 4.19 -11.10
C GLY A 36 -13.07 3.37 -11.87
N HIS A 37 -12.96 2.04 -11.92
CA HIS A 37 -13.71 1.22 -12.87
C HIS A 37 -14.05 -0.21 -12.41
N ASN A 38 -13.81 -0.55 -11.12
CA ASN A 38 -14.00 -1.91 -10.63
C ASN A 38 -14.50 -1.96 -9.18
N SER A 39 -14.84 -3.17 -8.71
CA SER A 39 -15.37 -3.37 -7.35
C SER A 39 -14.33 -3.12 -6.27
N MET A 40 -14.60 -2.16 -5.39
CA MET A 40 -13.80 -1.87 -4.20
C MET A 40 -13.82 -3.03 -3.19
N VAL A 41 -14.91 -3.80 -3.14
CA VAL A 41 -15.06 -4.98 -2.28
C VAL A 41 -13.99 -6.02 -2.60
N PHE A 42 -13.69 -6.24 -3.89
CA PHE A 42 -12.65 -7.16 -4.31
C PHE A 42 -11.24 -6.75 -3.78
N MET A 43 -10.97 -5.44 -3.76
CA MET A 43 -9.72 -4.92 -3.20
C MET A 43 -9.66 -5.12 -1.69
N ILE A 44 -10.77 -4.89 -0.99
CA ILE A 44 -10.88 -5.09 0.47
C ILE A 44 -10.67 -6.57 0.82
N GLU A 45 -11.29 -7.49 0.09
CA GLU A 45 -11.10 -8.93 0.29
C GLU A 45 -9.62 -9.35 0.12
N ALA A 46 -8.96 -8.82 -0.90
CA ALA A 46 -7.53 -9.07 -1.12
C ALA A 46 -6.66 -8.53 0.02
N GLN A 47 -7.01 -7.37 0.56
CA GLN A 47 -6.31 -6.76 1.70
C GLN A 47 -6.55 -7.52 3.00
N VAL A 48 -7.80 -7.91 3.27
CA VAL A 48 -8.14 -8.74 4.44
C VAL A 48 -7.38 -10.07 4.39
N HIS A 49 -7.33 -10.72 3.24
CA HIS A 49 -6.53 -11.95 3.08
C HIS A 49 -5.06 -11.72 3.44
N TYR A 50 -4.46 -10.63 2.94
CA TYR A 50 -3.07 -10.28 3.25
C TYR A 50 -2.84 -10.05 4.76
N VAL A 51 -3.75 -9.34 5.42
CA VAL A 51 -3.69 -9.11 6.87
C VAL A 51 -3.80 -10.41 7.65
N LEU A 52 -4.72 -11.30 7.26
CA LEU A 52 -4.88 -12.61 7.90
C LEU A 52 -3.62 -13.47 7.78
N GLU A 53 -2.97 -13.50 6.62
CA GLU A 53 -1.69 -14.19 6.41
C GLU A 53 -0.57 -13.58 7.27
N ALA A 54 -0.55 -12.25 7.42
CA ALA A 54 0.39 -11.57 8.32
C ALA A 54 0.18 -11.99 9.79
N LEU A 55 -1.06 -11.94 10.27
CA LEU A 55 -1.42 -12.32 11.65
C LEU A 55 -1.14 -13.81 11.92
N LYS A 56 -1.44 -14.68 10.96
CA LYS A 56 -1.11 -16.11 11.04
C LYS A 56 0.41 -16.31 11.17
N THR A 57 1.19 -15.64 10.33
CA THR A 57 2.66 -15.69 10.38
C THR A 57 3.20 -15.19 11.72
N MET A 58 2.64 -14.10 12.25
CA MET A 58 3.00 -13.58 13.58
C MET A 58 2.77 -14.63 14.66
N LYS A 59 1.60 -15.25 14.68
CA LYS A 59 1.24 -16.29 15.64
C LYS A 59 2.16 -17.51 15.55
N GLU A 60 2.39 -18.02 14.35
CA GLU A 60 3.20 -19.22 14.12
C GLU A 60 4.68 -19.02 14.47
N ARG A 61 5.19 -17.80 14.33
CA ARG A 61 6.63 -17.48 14.53
C ARG A 61 6.92 -16.76 15.84
N GLY A 62 5.92 -16.55 16.70
CA GLY A 62 6.10 -15.80 17.96
C GLY A 62 6.52 -14.37 17.73
N ILE A 63 5.99 -13.70 16.72
CA ILE A 63 6.30 -12.31 16.39
C ILE A 63 5.33 -11.41 17.14
N LYS A 64 5.87 -10.47 17.90
CA LYS A 64 5.11 -9.46 18.64
C LYS A 64 4.77 -8.24 17.80
N ALA A 65 5.69 -7.80 16.96
CA ALA A 65 5.48 -6.64 16.11
C ALA A 65 6.04 -6.84 14.70
N LEU A 66 5.29 -6.34 13.71
CA LEU A 66 5.65 -6.25 12.31
C LEU A 66 5.67 -4.78 11.89
N ASP A 67 6.78 -4.29 11.36
CA ASP A 67 6.90 -2.97 10.75
C ASP A 67 7.42 -3.12 9.33
N VAL A 68 6.72 -2.58 8.33
CA VAL A 68 7.21 -2.65 6.96
C VAL A 68 8.49 -1.84 6.79
N LYS A 69 9.48 -2.42 6.11
CA LYS A 69 10.74 -1.73 5.86
C LYS A 69 10.53 -0.50 4.99
N PRO A 70 11.09 0.67 5.35
CA PRO A 70 10.97 1.90 4.55
C PRO A 70 11.37 1.71 3.08
N GLN A 71 12.39 0.90 2.82
CA GLN A 71 12.85 0.59 1.47
C GLN A 71 11.81 -0.19 0.67
N ALA A 72 11.10 -1.13 1.31
CA ALA A 72 10.04 -1.90 0.67
C ALA A 72 8.84 -1.02 0.32
N GLN A 73 8.45 -0.12 1.22
CA GLN A 73 7.41 0.86 0.97
C GLN A 73 7.80 1.80 -0.19
N LYS A 74 9.00 2.37 -0.15
CA LYS A 74 9.48 3.30 -1.17
C LYS A 74 9.57 2.65 -2.55
N SER A 75 10.10 1.43 -2.64
CA SER A 75 10.13 0.67 -3.89
C SER A 75 8.74 0.45 -4.47
N PHE A 76 7.79 0.02 -3.63
CA PHE A 76 6.41 -0.17 -4.05
C PHE A 76 5.77 1.11 -4.58
N ILE A 77 5.95 2.23 -3.87
CA ILE A 77 5.41 3.54 -4.28
C ILE A 77 6.01 3.99 -5.62
N ASN A 78 7.32 3.82 -5.81
CA ASN A 78 7.97 4.17 -7.08
C ASN A 78 7.40 3.34 -8.24
N ASP A 79 7.24 2.02 -8.07
CA ASP A 79 6.65 1.14 -9.10
C ASP A 79 5.22 1.57 -9.47
N VAL A 80 4.41 1.92 -8.46
CA VAL A 80 3.04 2.40 -8.65
C VAL A 80 3.03 3.74 -9.39
N GLN A 81 3.86 4.71 -8.99
CA GLN A 81 3.93 6.02 -9.64
C GLN A 81 4.41 5.89 -11.08
N GLN A 82 5.40 5.05 -11.35
CA GLN A 82 5.87 4.80 -12.71
C GLN A 82 4.77 4.18 -13.59
N SER A 83 4.00 3.23 -13.04
CA SER A 83 2.87 2.64 -13.76
C SER A 83 1.75 3.64 -14.02
N LEU A 84 1.49 4.58 -13.10
CA LEU A 84 0.49 5.64 -13.25
C LEU A 84 0.85 6.65 -14.32
N GLN A 85 2.15 6.93 -14.53
CA GLN A 85 2.62 7.87 -15.58
C GLN A 85 2.24 7.41 -16.99
N SER A 86 2.12 6.12 -17.22
CA SER A 86 1.72 5.53 -18.50
C SER A 86 0.20 5.47 -18.72
N THR A 87 -0.60 5.97 -17.77
CA THR A 87 -2.06 5.93 -17.83
C THR A 87 -2.66 7.28 -18.20
N VAL A 88 -3.89 7.28 -18.73
CA VAL A 88 -4.68 8.49 -19.03
C VAL A 88 -4.92 9.41 -17.81
N TRP A 89 -4.74 8.89 -16.61
CA TRP A 89 -4.90 9.64 -15.35
C TRP A 89 -3.79 10.66 -15.08
N SER A 90 -2.69 10.61 -15.85
CA SER A 90 -1.58 11.56 -15.80
C SER A 90 -1.66 12.66 -16.87
N SER A 91 -2.60 12.57 -17.82
CA SER A 91 -2.73 13.51 -18.92
C SER A 91 -3.54 14.76 -18.55
N GLY A 92 -2.87 15.77 -17.98
CA GLY A 92 -3.22 17.20 -18.12
C GLY A 92 -4.49 17.74 -17.46
N CYS A 93 -5.42 16.94 -16.97
CA CYS A 93 -6.58 17.42 -16.24
C CYS A 93 -6.28 17.57 -14.76
N LYS A 94 -6.62 18.72 -14.16
CA LYS A 94 -6.65 18.88 -12.70
C LYS A 94 -7.69 17.89 -12.13
N SER A 95 -7.23 16.72 -11.75
CA SER A 95 -8.06 15.69 -11.12
C SER A 95 -7.85 15.75 -9.62
N TRP A 96 -8.92 15.62 -8.86
CA TRP A 96 -8.85 15.51 -7.40
C TRP A 96 -8.16 14.22 -6.88
N TYR A 97 -7.75 13.33 -7.78
CA TYR A 97 -6.86 12.21 -7.49
C TYR A 97 -5.38 12.61 -7.34
N LEU A 98 -5.01 13.83 -7.78
CA LEU A 98 -3.66 14.36 -7.71
C LEU A 98 -3.50 15.23 -6.47
N ASN A 99 -2.38 15.06 -5.76
CA ASN A 99 -2.00 16.00 -4.71
C ASN A 99 -1.43 17.30 -5.32
N ASP A 100 -1.12 18.28 -4.47
CA ASP A 100 -0.57 19.59 -4.87
C ASP A 100 0.73 19.50 -5.68
N LYS A 101 1.43 18.36 -5.61
CA LYS A 101 2.65 18.05 -6.35
C LYS A 101 2.41 17.24 -7.64
N GLY A 102 1.15 17.07 -8.04
CA GLY A 102 0.78 16.32 -9.24
C GLY A 102 0.94 14.79 -9.14
N ARG A 103 1.12 14.24 -7.94
CA ARG A 103 1.19 12.78 -7.71
C ARG A 103 -0.19 12.19 -7.48
N ASN A 104 -0.47 11.08 -8.14
CA ASN A 104 -1.68 10.31 -7.88
C ASN A 104 -1.47 9.41 -6.65
N VAL A 105 -2.11 9.78 -5.55
CA VAL A 105 -2.00 9.08 -4.26
C VAL A 105 -3.20 8.18 -3.96
N SER A 106 -4.18 8.13 -4.85
CA SER A 106 -5.46 7.47 -4.61
C SER A 106 -5.65 6.20 -5.41
N LEU A 107 -5.29 6.21 -6.70
CA LEU A 107 -5.64 5.16 -7.63
C LEU A 107 -4.60 4.04 -7.73
N TRP A 108 -5.11 2.81 -7.94
CA TRP A 108 -4.33 1.67 -8.36
C TRP A 108 -4.18 1.68 -9.90
N PRO A 109 -2.95 1.54 -10.45
CA PRO A 109 -2.68 1.75 -11.87
C PRO A 109 -3.03 0.56 -12.77
N SER A 110 -3.44 -0.57 -12.22
CA SER A 110 -3.60 -1.81 -12.96
C SER A 110 -4.91 -2.52 -12.63
N PHE A 111 -5.12 -3.71 -13.19
CA PHE A 111 -6.30 -4.53 -12.92
C PHE A 111 -6.35 -5.03 -11.47
N THR A 112 -7.54 -5.27 -10.96
CA THR A 112 -7.79 -5.79 -9.60
C THR A 112 -7.16 -7.15 -9.38
N PHE A 113 -7.16 -8.03 -10.38
CA PHE A 113 -6.52 -9.34 -10.27
C PHE A 113 -4.99 -9.24 -10.11
N ALA A 114 -4.35 -8.23 -10.72
CA ALA A 114 -2.92 -7.99 -10.53
C ALA A 114 -2.60 -7.57 -9.08
N TYR A 115 -3.47 -6.77 -8.48
CA TYR A 115 -3.39 -6.45 -7.05
C TYR A 115 -3.55 -7.71 -6.18
N ARG A 116 -4.57 -8.53 -6.46
CA ARG A 116 -4.80 -9.79 -5.74
C ARG A 116 -3.63 -10.75 -5.85
N LEU A 117 -2.97 -10.84 -7.01
CA LEU A 117 -1.76 -11.64 -7.15
C LEU A 117 -0.60 -11.11 -6.30
N LYS A 118 -0.42 -9.79 -6.23
CA LYS A 118 0.61 -9.16 -5.38
C LYS A 118 0.36 -9.38 -3.89
N THR A 119 -0.89 -9.35 -3.45
CA THR A 119 -1.30 -9.49 -2.05
C THR A 119 -1.57 -10.94 -1.64
N ARG A 120 -1.52 -11.90 -2.57
CA ARG A 120 -1.84 -13.30 -2.32
C ARG A 120 -0.95 -13.96 -1.25
N HIS A 121 0.34 -13.56 -1.20
CA HIS A 121 1.29 -14.12 -0.27
C HIS A 121 1.93 -13.02 0.57
N PHE A 122 1.83 -13.16 1.89
CA PHE A 122 2.54 -12.32 2.82
C PHE A 122 4.04 -12.59 2.77
N LYS A 123 4.86 -11.54 2.55
CA LYS A 123 6.32 -11.66 2.42
C LYS A 123 7.00 -11.07 3.65
N LEU A 124 7.30 -11.91 4.64
CA LEU A 124 7.95 -11.50 5.89
C LEU A 124 9.29 -10.78 5.66
N SER A 125 10.01 -11.09 4.57
CA SER A 125 11.28 -10.43 4.22
C SER A 125 11.17 -8.92 3.98
N LYS A 126 9.97 -8.42 3.71
CA LYS A 126 9.65 -6.99 3.54
C LYS A 126 9.43 -6.26 4.86
N TYR A 127 9.43 -6.98 5.97
CA TYR A 127 9.14 -6.47 7.30
C TYR A 127 10.34 -6.59 8.24
N THR A 128 10.44 -5.66 9.15
CA THR A 128 11.23 -5.78 10.37
C THR A 128 10.33 -6.42 11.42
N VAL A 129 10.87 -7.37 12.17
CA VAL A 129 10.10 -8.14 13.16
C VAL A 129 10.68 -7.96 14.55
N GLU A 130 9.81 -7.81 15.54
CA GLU A 130 10.12 -7.92 16.95
C GLU A 130 9.53 -9.23 17.48
N LYS A 131 10.36 -10.09 18.05
CA LYS A 131 9.89 -11.34 18.66
C LYS A 131 9.31 -11.09 20.04
N ALA A 132 8.39 -11.92 20.42
CA ALA A 132 7.83 -11.95 21.76
C ALA A 132 8.90 -12.39 22.77
#